data_016e578d737287e0c6029d3c8ef88413
#
_entry.id   016e578d737287e0c6029d3c8ef88413
#
_cell.length_a   1.000
_cell.length_b   1.000
_cell.length_c   1.000
_cell.angle_alpha   90.00
_cell.angle_beta   90.00
_cell.angle_gamma   90.00
#
_symmetry.space_group_name_H-M   'P 1'
#
loop_
_entity.id
_entity.type
_entity.pdbx_description
1 polymer ?
#
loop_
_entity_poly.entity_id
_entity_poly.type
_entity_poly.pdbx_seq_one_letter_code
_entity_poly.pdbx_strand_id
1 'polypeptide(L)'
;MQYMCLIYAPTGLELTPEQSEALFAEYGAFTQQARASGVMVDGAPLEPPETATTVRVRAGERLVTDGPFAETKEWLGGFYTFECATLDEALDWAAKIPGAKYGSIEVRPVMAIPAM
;
A
#
# COMPACT_ATOMS: atom_id res chain seq x y z
N MET A 1 4.94 -0.94 -18.23
CA MET A 1 5.06 0.19 -17.30
C MET A 1 4.64 -0.25 -15.90
N GLN A 2 5.37 0.17 -14.88
CA GLN A 2 5.03 -0.18 -13.51
C GLN A 2 4.10 0.85 -12.90
N TYR A 3 3.13 0.37 -12.12
CA TYR A 3 2.22 1.19 -11.33
C TYR A 3 2.28 0.73 -9.89
N MET A 4 2.40 1.69 -8.97
CA MET A 4 2.34 1.39 -7.54
C MET A 4 0.93 1.68 -7.03
N CYS A 5 0.36 0.71 -6.34
CA CYS A 5 -0.96 0.82 -5.73
C CYS A 5 -0.74 0.99 -4.22
N LEU A 6 -0.98 2.19 -3.73
CA LEU A 6 -0.81 2.56 -2.32
C LEU A 6 -2.14 2.31 -1.61
N ILE A 7 -2.11 1.50 -0.57
CA ILE A 7 -3.30 1.04 0.14
C ILE A 7 -3.49 1.88 1.39
N TYR A 8 -4.59 2.64 1.45
CA TYR A 8 -4.93 3.47 2.59
C TYR A 8 -6.13 2.90 3.32
N ALA A 9 -6.05 2.84 4.64
CA ALA A 9 -7.13 2.40 5.51
C ALA A 9 -7.66 3.59 6.32
N PRO A 10 -8.98 3.69 6.56
CA PRO A 10 -9.51 4.78 7.36
C PRO A 10 -9.11 4.65 8.82
N THR A 11 -8.79 5.80 9.44
CA THR A 11 -8.52 5.86 10.88
C THR A 11 -9.78 5.46 11.63
N GLY A 12 -9.63 4.59 12.62
CA GLY A 12 -10.78 4.13 13.43
C GLY A 12 -11.56 2.99 12.83
N LEU A 13 -11.11 2.40 11.72
CA LEU A 13 -11.72 1.19 11.19
C LEU A 13 -11.53 0.06 12.21
N GLU A 14 -12.63 -0.47 12.69
CA GLU A 14 -12.63 -1.61 13.61
C GLU A 14 -13.20 -2.82 12.90
N LEU A 15 -12.43 -3.89 12.88
CA LEU A 15 -12.85 -5.18 12.33
C LEU A 15 -12.93 -6.19 13.47
N THR A 16 -13.96 -7.04 13.42
CA THR A 16 -14.00 -8.18 14.34
C THR A 16 -12.85 -9.14 14.03
N PRO A 17 -12.45 -10.02 14.97
CA PRO A 17 -11.43 -11.01 14.69
C PRO A 17 -11.73 -11.84 13.44
N GLU A 18 -13.01 -12.20 13.23
CA GLU A 18 -13.44 -12.96 12.05
C GLU A 18 -13.28 -12.15 10.77
N GLN A 19 -13.60 -10.86 10.80
CA GLN A 19 -13.45 -9.98 9.64
C GLN A 19 -11.97 -9.77 9.31
N SER A 20 -11.12 -9.60 10.32
CA SER A 20 -9.68 -9.46 10.13
C SER A 20 -9.07 -10.72 9.52
N GLU A 21 -9.47 -11.88 10.01
CA GLU A 21 -9.02 -13.17 9.48
C GLU A 21 -9.47 -13.37 8.04
N ALA A 22 -10.72 -13.04 7.74
CA ALA A 22 -11.26 -13.12 6.39
C ALA A 22 -10.52 -12.17 5.44
N LEU A 23 -10.25 -10.95 5.86
CA LEU A 23 -9.51 -9.97 5.07
C LEU A 23 -8.09 -10.45 4.78
N PHE A 24 -7.42 -11.00 5.79
CA PHE A 24 -6.08 -11.55 5.64
C PHE A 24 -6.06 -12.70 4.62
N ALA A 25 -7.06 -13.60 4.68
CA ALA A 25 -7.20 -14.69 3.73
C ALA A 25 -7.46 -14.17 2.30
N GLU A 26 -8.27 -13.13 2.16
CA GLU A 26 -8.52 -12.48 0.86
C GLU A 26 -7.24 -11.90 0.28
N TYR A 27 -6.39 -11.26 1.09
CA TYR A 27 -5.10 -10.75 0.65
C TYR A 27 -4.18 -11.87 0.18
N GLY A 28 -4.17 -13.00 0.87
CA GLY A 28 -3.40 -14.16 0.45
C GLY A 28 -3.83 -14.67 -0.92
N ALA A 29 -5.14 -14.80 -1.12
CA ALA A 29 -5.70 -15.26 -2.40
C ALA A 29 -5.42 -14.25 -3.52
N PHE A 30 -5.58 -12.96 -3.26
CA PHE A 30 -5.32 -11.91 -4.23
C PHE A 30 -3.83 -11.90 -4.66
N THR A 31 -2.93 -11.98 -3.68
CA THR A 31 -1.49 -12.00 -3.95
C THR A 31 -1.10 -13.20 -4.82
N GLN A 32 -1.67 -14.36 -4.52
CA GLN A 32 -1.44 -15.57 -5.28
C GLN A 32 -1.92 -15.42 -6.73
N GLN A 33 -3.09 -14.84 -6.92
CA GLN A 33 -3.65 -14.56 -8.24
C GLN A 33 -2.76 -13.59 -9.04
N ALA A 34 -2.32 -12.52 -8.40
CA ALA A 34 -1.47 -11.51 -9.03
C ALA A 34 -0.12 -12.11 -9.46
N ARG A 35 0.47 -12.96 -8.62
CA ARG A 35 1.71 -13.66 -8.95
C ARG A 35 1.51 -14.64 -10.09
N ALA A 36 0.43 -15.40 -10.06
CA ALA A 36 0.13 -16.36 -11.12
C ALA A 36 -0.10 -15.71 -12.47
N SER A 37 -0.64 -14.48 -12.47
CA SER A 37 -0.84 -13.69 -13.69
C SER A 37 0.44 -13.05 -14.22
N GLY A 38 1.51 -13.05 -13.44
CA GLY A 38 2.78 -12.45 -13.83
C GLY A 38 2.84 -10.93 -13.73
N VAL A 39 1.79 -10.28 -13.23
CA VAL A 39 1.75 -8.81 -13.13
C VAL A 39 2.42 -8.28 -11.88
N MET A 40 2.54 -9.08 -10.84
CA MET A 40 3.08 -8.59 -9.57
C MET A 40 4.59 -8.47 -9.61
N VAL A 41 5.08 -7.26 -9.31
CA VAL A 41 6.51 -6.96 -9.20
C VAL A 41 6.93 -7.00 -7.73
N ASP A 42 6.15 -6.37 -6.86
CA ASP A 42 6.48 -6.24 -5.43
C ASP A 42 5.23 -5.92 -4.64
N GLY A 43 5.34 -6.00 -3.33
CA GLY A 43 4.28 -5.63 -2.41
C GLY A 43 4.66 -5.99 -0.98
N ALA A 44 4.11 -5.21 -0.03
CA ALA A 44 4.30 -5.48 1.39
C ALA A 44 3.20 -4.82 2.21
N PRO A 45 2.71 -5.48 3.27
CA PRO A 45 1.88 -4.84 4.27
C PRO A 45 2.77 -4.07 5.25
N LEU A 46 2.22 -3.02 5.85
CA LEU A 46 2.91 -2.24 6.87
C LEU A 46 2.23 -2.43 8.23
N GLU A 47 3.04 -2.38 9.29
CA GLU A 47 2.54 -2.34 10.64
C GLU A 47 1.77 -1.03 10.89
N PRO A 48 0.91 -0.98 11.93
CA PRO A 48 0.11 0.22 12.19
C PRO A 48 0.94 1.49 12.39
N PRO A 49 0.37 2.67 12.11
CA PRO A 49 1.13 3.94 12.17
C PRO A 49 1.72 4.25 13.55
N GLU A 50 1.18 3.69 14.63
CA GLU A 50 1.74 3.86 15.98
C GLU A 50 3.16 3.30 16.08
N THR A 51 3.53 2.37 15.22
CA THR A 51 4.87 1.78 15.19
C THR A 51 5.87 2.61 14.40
N ALA A 52 5.40 3.67 13.73
CA ALA A 52 6.23 4.47 12.85
C ALA A 52 7.26 5.29 13.62
N THR A 53 8.37 5.57 12.95
CA THR A 53 9.37 6.52 13.41
C THR A 53 9.68 7.43 12.23
N THR A 54 9.69 8.73 12.47
CA THR A 54 9.91 9.73 11.43
C THR A 54 11.27 10.38 11.61
N VAL A 55 12.05 10.49 10.54
CA VAL A 55 13.32 11.20 10.54
C VAL A 55 13.24 12.40 9.61
N ARG A 56 13.77 13.54 10.06
CA ARG A 56 13.94 14.76 9.27
C ARG A 56 15.37 15.23 9.37
N VAL A 57 15.85 15.85 8.31
CA VAL A 57 17.14 16.54 8.33
C VAL A 57 16.87 18.02 8.10
N ARG A 58 17.21 18.85 9.07
CA ARG A 58 17.02 20.29 9.01
C ARG A 58 18.31 20.98 9.42
N ALA A 59 18.79 21.91 8.59
CA ALA A 59 20.04 22.62 8.83
C ALA A 59 21.22 21.66 9.14
N GLY A 60 21.26 20.53 8.45
CA GLY A 60 22.28 19.51 8.67
C GLY A 60 22.07 18.62 9.88
N GLU A 61 21.01 18.84 10.65
CA GLU A 61 20.72 18.03 11.84
C GLU A 61 19.68 16.95 11.55
N ARG A 62 19.92 15.77 12.10
CA ARG A 62 19.04 14.62 12.04
C ARG A 62 18.05 14.69 13.21
N LEU A 63 16.77 14.80 12.88
CA LEU A 63 15.68 14.87 13.87
C LEU A 63 14.86 13.59 13.77
N VAL A 64 14.74 12.87 14.88
CA VAL A 64 13.99 11.61 14.92
C VAL A 64 12.80 11.76 15.88
N THR A 65 11.61 11.39 15.43
CA THR A 65 10.38 11.51 16.20
C THR A 65 9.62 10.19 16.14
N ASP A 66 9.08 9.74 17.27
CA ASP A 66 8.19 8.58 17.31
C ASP A 66 6.85 8.95 16.69
N GLY A 67 6.30 8.00 15.94
CA GLY A 67 5.01 8.16 15.30
C GLY A 67 5.12 8.60 13.83
N PRO A 68 3.98 8.63 13.13
CA PRO A 68 3.95 9.04 11.72
C PRO A 68 4.21 10.54 11.60
N PHE A 69 4.67 10.95 10.40
CA PHE A 69 5.01 12.35 10.15
C PHE A 69 3.79 13.29 10.23
N ALA A 70 2.59 12.75 10.06
CA ALA A 70 1.34 13.49 10.14
C ALA A 70 0.20 12.59 10.59
N GLU A 71 -0.76 13.17 11.31
CA GLU A 71 -2.03 12.50 11.62
C GLU A 71 -2.98 12.74 10.47
N THR A 72 -3.56 11.67 9.93
CA THR A 72 -4.44 11.73 8.78
C THR A 72 -5.69 10.89 9.04
N LYS A 73 -6.75 11.16 8.24
CA LYS A 73 -7.99 10.37 8.31
C LYS A 73 -7.83 8.96 7.74
N GLU A 74 -6.88 8.80 6.86
CA GLU A 74 -6.50 7.52 6.30
C GLU A 74 -5.00 7.34 6.46
N TRP A 75 -4.57 6.12 6.73
CA TRP A 75 -3.16 5.81 6.92
C TRP A 75 -2.71 4.78 5.90
N LEU A 76 -1.45 4.87 5.50
CA LEU A 76 -0.85 3.95 4.53
C LEU A 76 -0.64 2.60 5.19
N GLY A 77 -1.32 1.57 4.70
CA GLY A 77 -1.27 0.22 5.25
C GLY A 77 -0.45 -0.76 4.44
N GLY A 78 -0.02 -0.38 3.24
CA GLY A 78 0.77 -1.27 2.40
C GLY A 78 0.77 -0.83 0.96
N PHE A 79 1.38 -1.65 0.10
CA PHE A 79 1.42 -1.35 -1.33
C PHE A 79 1.59 -2.63 -2.15
N TYR A 80 1.23 -2.51 -3.44
CA TYR A 80 1.61 -3.45 -4.49
C TYR A 80 2.18 -2.66 -5.65
N THR A 81 3.13 -3.26 -6.35
CA THR A 81 3.60 -2.74 -7.64
C THR A 81 3.28 -3.76 -8.72
N PHE A 82 2.59 -3.31 -9.76
CA PHE A 82 2.16 -4.16 -10.89
C PHE A 82 2.79 -3.67 -12.19
N GLU A 83 3.18 -4.63 -13.04
CA GLU A 83 3.58 -4.35 -14.40
C GLU A 83 2.36 -4.48 -15.29
N CYS A 84 1.89 -3.37 -15.84
CA CYS A 84 0.69 -3.31 -16.67
C CYS A 84 0.95 -2.53 -17.94
N ALA A 85 0.23 -2.86 -19.00
CA ALA A 85 0.36 -2.18 -20.27
C ALA A 85 -0.27 -0.78 -20.23
N THR A 86 -1.36 -0.61 -19.48
CA THR A 86 -2.12 0.64 -19.42
C THR A 86 -2.55 0.94 -17.99
N LEU A 87 -2.92 2.20 -17.73
CA LEU A 87 -3.52 2.61 -16.47
C LEU A 87 -4.82 1.84 -16.20
N ASP A 88 -5.65 1.64 -17.21
CA ASP A 88 -6.92 0.92 -17.04
C ASP A 88 -6.70 -0.50 -16.52
N GLU A 89 -5.68 -1.18 -17.03
CA GLU A 89 -5.30 -2.50 -16.53
C GLU A 89 -4.86 -2.43 -15.06
N ALA A 90 -4.07 -1.42 -14.70
CA ALA A 90 -3.65 -1.21 -13.31
C ALA A 90 -4.85 -0.92 -12.40
N LEU A 91 -5.83 -0.15 -12.87
CA LEU A 91 -7.05 0.14 -12.12
C LEU A 91 -7.90 -1.12 -11.90
N ASP A 92 -7.94 -2.01 -12.88
CA ASP A 92 -8.65 -3.28 -12.73
C ASP A 92 -8.01 -4.13 -11.62
N TRP A 93 -6.68 -4.18 -11.57
CA TRP A 93 -5.99 -4.88 -10.49
C TRP A 93 -6.18 -4.19 -9.14
N ALA A 94 -6.09 -2.86 -9.11
CA ALA A 94 -6.28 -2.07 -7.89
C ALA A 94 -7.67 -2.30 -7.28
N ALA A 95 -8.70 -2.40 -8.12
CA ALA A 95 -10.07 -2.61 -7.66
C ALA A 95 -10.26 -3.99 -6.99
N LYS A 96 -9.39 -4.94 -7.28
CA LYS A 96 -9.42 -6.28 -6.68
C LYS A 96 -8.68 -6.38 -5.36
N ILE A 97 -7.89 -5.37 -5.01
CA ILE A 97 -7.20 -5.35 -3.72
C ILE A 97 -8.25 -5.35 -2.61
N PRO A 98 -8.20 -6.32 -1.69
CA PRO A 98 -9.28 -6.46 -0.68
C PRO A 98 -9.54 -5.20 0.14
N GLY A 99 -8.50 -4.43 0.45
CA GLY A 99 -8.64 -3.18 1.22
C GLY A 99 -9.42 -2.07 0.51
N ALA A 100 -9.65 -2.19 -0.80
CA ALA A 100 -10.44 -1.21 -1.55
C ALA A 100 -11.88 -1.11 -1.05
N LYS A 101 -12.39 -2.17 -0.39
CA LYS A 101 -13.73 -2.18 0.19
C LYS A 101 -13.85 -1.28 1.41
N TYR A 102 -12.77 -1.05 2.12
CA TYR A 102 -12.78 -0.31 3.38
C TYR A 102 -12.11 1.05 3.27
N GLY A 103 -11.12 1.17 2.42
CA GLY A 103 -10.33 2.38 2.26
C GLY A 103 -10.18 2.77 0.81
N SER A 104 -9.00 3.28 0.48
CA SER A 104 -8.70 3.82 -0.85
C SER A 104 -7.42 3.22 -1.39
N ILE A 105 -7.38 3.02 -2.70
CA ILE A 105 -6.17 2.58 -3.39
C ILE A 105 -5.74 3.71 -4.32
N GLU A 106 -4.59 4.30 -4.03
CA GLU A 106 -4.02 5.34 -4.89
C GLU A 106 -3.07 4.69 -5.88
N VAL A 107 -3.31 4.89 -7.16
CA VAL A 107 -2.51 4.29 -8.23
C VAL A 107 -1.61 5.34 -8.84
N ARG A 108 -0.29 5.10 -8.82
CA ARG A 108 0.69 6.02 -9.40
C ARG A 108 1.61 5.29 -10.36
N PRO A 109 1.85 5.85 -11.55
CA PRO A 109 2.93 5.32 -12.40
C PRO A 109 4.27 5.46 -11.69
N VAL A 110 5.07 4.41 -11.78
CA VAL A 110 6.44 4.47 -11.24
C VAL A 110 7.32 5.18 -12.24
N MET A 111 8.04 6.20 -11.77
CA MET A 111 8.94 6.96 -12.62
C MET A 111 10.08 6.09 -13.12
N ALA A 112 10.28 6.08 -14.43
CA ALA A 112 11.44 5.41 -15.02
C ALA A 112 12.67 6.28 -14.78
N ILE A 113 13.63 5.73 -14.02
CA ILE A 113 14.87 6.43 -13.72
C ILE A 113 15.95 5.84 -14.61
N PRO A 114 16.72 6.67 -15.33
CA PRO A 114 17.85 6.16 -16.14
C PRO A 114 18.82 5.35 -15.26
N ALA A 115 19.48 4.38 -15.88
CA ALA A 115 20.47 3.57 -15.18
C ALA A 115 21.55 4.48 -14.58
N MET A 116 21.85 4.23 -13.30
CA MET A 116 22.88 4.98 -12.57
C MET A 116 24.13 4.14 -12.40
#